data_8374d44c44b2a6846aa34afa7728dbeb
#
_entry.id   8374d44c44b2a6846aa34afa7728dbeb
#
_cell.length_a   1.000
_cell.length_b   1.000
_cell.length_c   1.000
_cell.angle_alpha   90.00
_cell.angle_beta   90.00
_cell.angle_gamma   90.00
#
_symmetry.space_group_name_H-M   'P 1'
#
loop_
_entity.id
_entity.type
_entity.pdbx_description
1 polymer ?
#
loop_
_entity_poly.entity_id
_entity_poly.type
_entity_poly.pdbx_seq_one_letter_code
_entity_poly.pdbx_strand_id
1 'polypeptide(L)'
;DRYTFNKAKVTTCDGTSPAWSMNAEQAVVEIDGYAQLFHSTFDVKNTGIFYSPFMVLPAKTTRQSGLLPPDYGISGKRGFYYTQPYFWAIDESHDMTFYGGWMTKIGPSLSVEYRANEFTDQKTWLAATGIYDKDTVAIPGTSRVSENKQTLRTNNDRYWLRGMADGFLGASTWRYRSNIDYVSDQDFLREFNQGPTGFDRTRDNLFRMF
;
A
#
# COMPACT_ATOMS: atom_id res chain seq x y z
N ASP A 1 19.32 -17.32 17.64
CA ASP A 1 20.33 -16.63 18.46
C ASP A 1 19.75 -15.32 19.00
N ARG A 2 19.99 -15.06 20.28
CA ARG A 2 19.49 -13.86 20.98
C ARG A 2 20.68 -13.02 21.43
N TYR A 3 20.65 -11.73 21.08
CA TYR A 3 21.71 -10.77 21.40
C TYR A 3 21.14 -9.65 22.25
N THR A 4 21.89 -9.24 23.28
CA THR A 4 21.51 -8.10 24.13
C THR A 4 22.54 -6.97 23.96
N PHE A 5 22.06 -5.80 23.61
CA PHE A 5 22.87 -4.60 23.44
C PHE A 5 22.46 -3.56 24.49
N ASN A 6 23.44 -2.94 25.13
CA ASN A 6 23.22 -1.79 25.98
C ASN A 6 23.59 -0.52 25.18
N LYS A 7 22.74 0.51 25.24
CA LYS A 7 22.86 1.75 24.47
C LYS A 7 22.89 1.52 22.95
N ALA A 8 21.85 0.89 22.44
CA ALA A 8 21.70 0.63 21.02
C ALA A 8 21.22 1.88 20.26
N LYS A 9 21.77 2.10 19.08
CA LYS A 9 21.29 3.10 18.11
C LYS A 9 21.05 2.42 16.77
N VAL A 10 19.85 2.58 16.21
CA VAL A 10 19.45 2.02 14.91
C VAL A 10 19.07 3.16 13.99
N THR A 11 19.59 3.14 12.79
CA THR A 11 19.25 4.06 11.70
C THR A 11 19.57 3.41 10.35
N THR A 12 18.87 3.81 9.30
CA THR A 12 19.19 3.46 7.91
C THR A 12 19.87 4.61 7.17
N CYS A 13 20.16 5.71 7.88
CA CYS A 13 20.79 6.89 7.29
C CYS A 13 22.29 6.91 7.58
N ASP A 14 23.09 7.33 6.61
CA ASP A 14 24.53 7.52 6.77
C ASP A 14 24.84 8.86 7.46
N GLY A 15 26.03 8.90 8.08
CA GLY A 15 26.59 10.12 8.67
C GLY A 15 26.36 10.29 10.18
N THR A 16 26.98 11.33 10.74
CA THR A 16 26.98 11.63 12.19
C THR A 16 25.65 12.23 12.69
N SER A 17 24.85 12.80 11.79
CA SER A 17 23.53 13.36 12.09
C SER A 17 22.48 12.77 11.14
N PRO A 18 22.05 11.54 11.40
CA PRO A 18 21.06 10.87 10.56
C PRO A 18 19.73 11.64 10.56
N ALA A 19 19.00 11.58 9.43
CA ALA A 19 17.69 12.20 9.31
C ALA A 19 16.71 11.65 10.36
N TRP A 20 16.85 10.37 10.70
CA TRP A 20 16.16 9.74 11.83
C TRP A 20 17.04 8.68 12.49
N SER A 21 16.84 8.46 13.77
CA SER A 21 17.44 7.35 14.50
C SER A 21 16.54 6.90 15.64
N MET A 22 16.69 5.67 16.03
CA MET A 22 16.06 5.10 17.20
C MET A 22 17.15 4.73 18.21
N ASN A 23 17.09 5.30 19.38
CA ASN A 23 18.03 4.99 20.48
C ASN A 23 17.27 4.18 21.54
N ALA A 24 17.93 3.22 22.16
CA ALA A 24 17.39 2.43 23.26
C ALA A 24 18.46 2.22 24.34
N GLU A 25 18.07 2.29 25.60
CA GLU A 25 18.97 1.93 26.70
C GLU A 25 19.37 0.46 26.63
N GLN A 26 18.41 -0.39 26.30
CA GLN A 26 18.64 -1.81 26.09
C GLN A 26 17.87 -2.30 24.86
N ALA A 27 18.52 -3.07 24.02
CA ALA A 27 17.91 -3.77 22.91
C ALA A 27 18.20 -5.27 23.02
N VAL A 28 17.15 -6.07 22.96
CA VAL A 28 17.24 -7.53 22.90
C VAL A 28 16.78 -7.95 21.52
N VAL A 29 17.71 -8.44 20.70
CA VAL A 29 17.47 -8.82 19.31
C VAL A 29 17.55 -10.32 19.18
N GLU A 30 16.48 -10.92 18.69
CA GLU A 30 16.43 -12.32 18.30
C GLU A 30 16.51 -12.40 16.77
N ILE A 31 17.56 -13.04 16.25
CA ILE A 31 17.70 -13.22 14.79
C ILE A 31 16.52 -14.03 14.28
N ASP A 32 15.92 -13.57 13.17
CA ASP A 32 14.68 -14.10 12.59
C ASP A 32 13.44 -14.00 13.52
N GLY A 33 13.56 -13.20 14.59
CA GLY A 33 12.51 -12.93 15.56
C GLY A 33 12.13 -11.47 15.63
N TYR A 34 12.19 -10.94 16.84
CA TYR A 34 11.86 -9.55 17.15
C TYR A 34 13.02 -8.87 17.88
N ALA A 35 13.15 -7.55 17.66
CA ALA A 35 13.95 -6.68 18.48
C ALA A 35 13.04 -6.03 19.53
N GLN A 36 13.31 -6.30 20.81
CA GLN A 36 12.66 -5.68 21.94
C GLN A 36 13.53 -4.52 22.41
N LEU A 37 12.98 -3.31 22.39
CA LEU A 37 13.67 -2.09 22.81
C LEU A 37 13.08 -1.59 24.10
N PHE A 38 13.95 -1.31 25.08
CA PHE A 38 13.58 -0.77 26.37
C PHE A 38 14.08 0.67 26.49
N HIS A 39 13.24 1.55 27.02
CA HIS A 39 13.50 2.98 27.14
C HIS A 39 14.03 3.59 25.84
N SER A 40 13.20 3.48 24.80
CA SER A 40 13.57 3.90 23.45
C SER A 40 13.08 5.32 23.13
N THR A 41 13.91 6.07 22.41
CA THR A 41 13.56 7.37 21.82
C THR A 41 13.67 7.31 20.31
N PHE A 42 12.71 7.91 19.64
CA PHE A 42 12.77 8.16 18.20
C PHE A 42 13.22 9.59 17.99
N ASP A 43 14.35 9.76 17.32
CA ASP A 43 15.00 11.04 17.09
C ASP A 43 14.93 11.43 15.62
N VAL A 44 14.68 12.70 15.36
CA VAL A 44 14.81 13.32 14.04
C VAL A 44 15.92 14.37 14.14
N LYS A 45 16.95 14.23 13.32
CA LYS A 45 18.15 15.11 13.34
C LYS A 45 18.72 15.28 14.75
N ASN A 46 18.88 14.18 15.48
CA ASN A 46 19.36 14.12 16.87
C ASN A 46 18.45 14.81 17.91
N THR A 47 17.20 15.11 17.57
CA THR A 47 16.22 15.64 18.51
C THR A 47 15.18 14.55 18.80
N GLY A 48 15.07 14.13 20.07
CA GLY A 48 14.07 13.14 20.51
C GLY A 48 12.66 13.71 20.37
N ILE A 49 11.85 13.08 19.52
CA ILE A 49 10.46 13.50 19.27
C ILE A 49 9.42 12.56 19.85
N PHE A 50 9.81 11.33 20.15
CA PHE A 50 8.93 10.33 20.73
C PHE A 50 9.71 9.43 21.67
N TYR A 51 9.12 9.12 22.85
CA TYR A 51 9.66 8.17 23.82
C TYR A 51 8.69 7.02 24.04
N SER A 52 9.22 5.80 24.11
CA SER A 52 8.47 4.61 24.50
C SER A 52 9.24 3.81 25.56
N PRO A 53 8.61 3.44 26.69
CA PRO A 53 9.26 2.60 27.70
C PRO A 53 9.55 1.19 27.18
N PHE A 54 8.75 0.72 26.22
CA PHE A 54 8.90 -0.59 25.58
C PHE A 54 8.40 -0.55 24.15
N MET A 55 9.17 -1.10 23.21
CA MET A 55 8.81 -1.21 21.80
C MET A 55 9.30 -2.54 21.24
N VAL A 56 8.53 -3.11 20.31
CA VAL A 56 8.90 -4.32 19.59
C VAL A 56 8.97 -4.00 18.11
N LEU A 57 10.11 -4.32 17.50
CA LEU A 57 10.33 -4.18 16.06
C LEU A 57 10.62 -5.55 15.44
N PRO A 58 10.18 -5.82 14.21
CA PRO A 58 10.58 -7.03 13.51
C PRO A 58 12.09 -6.96 13.19
N ALA A 59 12.84 -7.97 13.63
CA ALA A 59 14.28 -8.11 13.36
C ALA A 59 14.54 -9.28 12.40
N LYS A 60 13.64 -9.45 11.43
CA LYS A 60 13.67 -10.55 10.48
C LYS A 60 14.29 -10.13 9.17
N THR A 61 15.17 -10.98 8.67
CA THR A 61 15.78 -10.84 7.35
C THR A 61 14.90 -11.43 6.24
N THR A 62 13.95 -12.29 6.60
CA THR A 62 13.02 -12.94 5.67
C THR A 62 11.70 -12.14 5.55
N ARG A 63 11.13 -12.13 4.35
CA ARG A 63 9.80 -11.53 4.12
C ARG A 63 8.74 -12.27 4.93
N GLN A 64 7.89 -11.55 5.62
CA GLN A 64 6.84 -12.13 6.45
C GLN A 64 5.49 -11.48 6.20
N SER A 65 4.46 -12.30 6.29
CA SER A 65 3.07 -11.85 6.28
C SER A 65 2.72 -11.11 7.57
N GLY A 66 1.90 -10.08 7.46
CA GLY A 66 1.45 -9.33 8.62
C GLY A 66 0.65 -8.09 8.28
N LEU A 67 0.09 -7.48 9.32
CA LEU A 67 -0.56 -6.18 9.21
C LEU A 67 0.49 -5.08 8.98
N LEU A 68 0.23 -4.22 8.00
CA LEU A 68 1.02 -3.02 7.77
C LEU A 68 0.39 -1.82 8.51
N PRO A 69 1.13 -0.73 8.72
CA PRO A 69 0.57 0.47 9.30
C PRO A 69 -0.68 0.93 8.55
N PRO A 70 -1.76 1.27 9.28
CA PRO A 70 -2.99 1.73 8.64
C PRO A 70 -2.83 3.13 8.06
N ASP A 71 -3.55 3.39 6.97
CA ASP A 71 -3.77 4.74 6.44
C ASP A 71 -5.11 5.27 6.93
N TYR A 72 -5.11 6.47 7.50
CA TYR A 72 -6.31 7.12 8.01
C TYR A 72 -6.22 8.63 7.88
N GLY A 73 -7.38 9.25 7.77
CA GLY A 73 -7.43 10.71 7.66
C GLY A 73 -8.85 11.23 7.49
N ILE A 74 -8.94 12.53 7.20
CA ILE A 74 -10.22 13.22 6.97
C ILE A 74 -10.10 13.99 5.66
N SER A 75 -11.10 13.84 4.80
CA SER A 75 -11.21 14.62 3.57
C SER A 75 -12.64 15.08 3.32
N GLY A 76 -12.79 16.20 2.59
CA GLY A 76 -14.10 16.73 2.25
C GLY A 76 -14.98 15.76 1.46
N LYS A 77 -14.38 14.94 0.59
CA LYS A 77 -15.07 13.96 -0.26
C LYS A 77 -15.36 12.63 0.46
N ARG A 78 -14.37 12.07 1.17
CA ARG A 78 -14.46 10.74 1.79
C ARG A 78 -15.02 10.77 3.22
N GLY A 79 -15.02 11.96 3.86
CA GLY A 79 -15.21 12.08 5.30
C GLY A 79 -13.99 11.54 6.05
N PHE A 80 -14.18 10.96 7.23
CA PHE A 80 -13.14 10.16 7.87
C PHE A 80 -12.97 8.86 7.07
N TYR A 81 -11.73 8.49 6.84
CA TYR A 81 -11.39 7.23 6.18
C TYR A 81 -10.34 6.47 6.99
N TYR A 82 -10.42 5.16 6.92
CA TYR A 82 -9.49 4.22 7.51
C TYR A 82 -9.27 3.07 6.54
N THR A 83 -8.01 2.68 6.33
CA THR A 83 -7.62 1.55 5.50
C THR A 83 -6.58 0.73 6.22
N GLN A 84 -6.84 -0.57 6.41
CA GLN A 84 -5.93 -1.51 7.02
C GLN A 84 -5.33 -2.42 5.96
N PRO A 85 -4.03 -2.29 5.66
CA PRO A 85 -3.34 -3.22 4.79
C PRO A 85 -2.93 -4.49 5.56
N TYR A 86 -3.04 -5.63 4.87
CA TYR A 86 -2.46 -6.91 5.28
C TYR A 86 -1.57 -7.42 4.16
N PHE A 87 -0.29 -7.59 4.44
CA PHE A 87 0.70 -8.13 3.53
C PHE A 87 0.79 -9.65 3.70
N TRP A 88 0.71 -10.38 2.60
CA TRP A 88 0.88 -11.82 2.54
C TRP A 88 2.08 -12.16 1.67
N ALA A 89 3.18 -12.60 2.31
CA ALA A 89 4.33 -13.19 1.65
C ALA A 89 3.97 -14.63 1.28
N ILE A 90 3.66 -14.89 0.02
CA ILE A 90 3.29 -16.23 -0.46
C ILE A 90 4.56 -17.09 -0.53
N ASP A 91 5.59 -16.57 -1.19
CA ASP A 91 6.91 -17.13 -1.29
C ASP A 91 7.97 -16.03 -1.57
N GLU A 92 9.18 -16.41 -1.95
CA GLU A 92 10.28 -15.47 -2.22
C GLU A 92 10.02 -14.55 -3.42
N SER A 93 9.25 -15.02 -4.40
CA SER A 93 8.98 -14.34 -5.66
C SER A 93 7.57 -13.76 -5.76
N HIS A 94 6.65 -14.18 -4.89
CA HIS A 94 5.24 -13.82 -4.94
C HIS A 94 4.77 -13.19 -3.63
N ASP A 95 4.01 -12.12 -3.75
CA ASP A 95 3.32 -11.53 -2.62
C ASP A 95 1.95 -10.97 -3.01
N MET A 96 1.12 -10.78 -2.00
CA MET A 96 -0.19 -10.18 -2.13
C MET A 96 -0.43 -9.21 -0.97
N THR A 97 -1.10 -8.10 -1.25
CA THR A 97 -1.52 -7.16 -0.22
C THR A 97 -3.02 -6.92 -0.33
N PHE A 98 -3.71 -7.09 0.77
CA PHE A 98 -5.13 -6.81 0.90
C PHE A 98 -5.31 -5.49 1.65
N TYR A 99 -6.22 -4.63 1.17
CA TYR A 99 -6.51 -3.34 1.78
C TYR A 99 -8.00 -3.30 2.10
N GLY A 100 -8.37 -3.53 3.35
CA GLY A 100 -9.73 -3.35 3.85
C GLY A 100 -9.93 -1.91 4.30
N GLY A 101 -10.90 -1.19 3.73
CA GLY A 101 -11.12 0.21 4.00
C GLY A 101 -12.58 0.57 4.29
N TRP A 102 -12.73 1.70 4.97
CA TRP A 102 -14.03 2.31 5.24
C TRP A 102 -13.92 3.83 5.12
N MET A 103 -14.89 4.42 4.42
CA MET A 103 -15.02 5.86 4.25
C MET A 103 -16.41 6.30 4.70
N THR A 104 -16.51 7.24 5.66
CA THR A 104 -17.80 7.57 6.29
C THR A 104 -18.83 8.15 5.32
N LYS A 105 -18.41 8.90 4.32
CA LYS A 105 -19.30 9.46 3.29
C LYS A 105 -19.60 8.50 2.14
N ILE A 106 -18.68 7.60 1.82
CA ILE A 106 -18.77 6.72 0.66
C ILE A 106 -19.23 5.33 1.06
N GLY A 107 -18.48 4.63 1.88
CA GLY A 107 -18.78 3.27 2.32
C GLY A 107 -17.54 2.38 2.38
N PRO A 108 -17.73 1.05 2.35
CA PRO A 108 -16.63 0.10 2.40
C PRO A 108 -15.85 0.04 1.08
N SER A 109 -14.56 -0.27 1.20
CA SER A 109 -13.69 -0.54 0.08
C SER A 109 -12.82 -1.76 0.35
N LEU A 110 -12.53 -2.51 -0.71
CA LEU A 110 -11.59 -3.62 -0.69
C LEU A 110 -10.66 -3.48 -1.89
N SER A 111 -9.36 -3.54 -1.65
CA SER A 111 -8.38 -3.62 -2.72
C SER A 111 -7.46 -4.80 -2.50
N VAL A 112 -7.02 -5.39 -3.60
CA VAL A 112 -6.06 -6.48 -3.62
C VAL A 112 -4.99 -6.13 -4.62
N GLU A 113 -3.73 -6.32 -4.23
CA GLU A 113 -2.56 -6.16 -5.08
C GLU A 113 -1.76 -7.46 -5.06
N TYR A 114 -1.46 -8.01 -6.22
CA TYR A 114 -0.61 -9.17 -6.41
C TYR A 114 0.65 -8.79 -7.17
N ARG A 115 1.80 -9.27 -6.72
CA ARG A 115 3.09 -9.06 -7.35
C ARG A 115 3.82 -10.38 -7.49
N ALA A 116 4.37 -10.62 -8.68
CA ALA A 116 5.24 -11.73 -8.96
C ALA A 116 6.51 -11.26 -9.67
N ASN A 117 7.65 -11.79 -9.26
CA ASN A 117 8.95 -11.50 -9.84
C ASN A 117 9.75 -12.82 -9.92
N GLU A 118 9.36 -13.67 -10.87
CA GLU A 118 9.85 -15.06 -10.95
C GLU A 118 11.29 -15.15 -11.45
N PHE A 119 11.69 -14.26 -12.35
CA PHE A 119 13.06 -14.19 -12.90
C PHE A 119 13.44 -12.72 -13.09
N THR A 120 14.72 -12.48 -13.36
CA THR A 120 15.25 -11.12 -13.58
C THR A 120 14.44 -10.32 -14.62
N ASP A 121 13.81 -11.01 -15.57
CA ASP A 121 13.10 -10.45 -16.71
C ASP A 121 11.59 -10.80 -16.74
N GLN A 122 11.05 -11.42 -15.68
CA GLN A 122 9.63 -11.78 -15.60
C GLN A 122 8.97 -11.08 -14.43
N LYS A 123 8.10 -10.12 -14.72
CA LYS A 123 7.40 -9.33 -13.71
C LYS A 123 5.91 -9.29 -14.00
N THR A 124 5.12 -9.61 -13.00
CA THR A 124 3.66 -9.50 -13.05
C THR A 124 3.16 -8.67 -11.87
N TRP A 125 2.29 -7.74 -12.17
CA TRP A 125 1.58 -6.94 -11.19
C TRP A 125 0.11 -6.89 -11.55
N LEU A 126 -0.76 -7.23 -10.61
CA LEU A 126 -2.21 -7.18 -10.76
C LEU A 126 -2.80 -6.42 -9.57
N ALA A 127 -3.78 -5.57 -9.81
CA ALA A 127 -4.53 -4.90 -8.76
C ALA A 127 -6.01 -4.82 -9.09
N ALA A 128 -6.84 -5.04 -8.08
CA ALA A 128 -8.28 -4.87 -8.14
C ALA A 128 -8.73 -4.02 -6.96
N THR A 129 -9.55 -3.01 -7.21
CA THR A 129 -10.17 -2.19 -6.18
C THR A 129 -11.67 -2.20 -6.38
N GLY A 130 -12.42 -2.50 -5.33
CA GLY A 130 -13.87 -2.43 -5.29
C GLY A 130 -14.31 -1.45 -4.18
N ILE A 131 -15.30 -0.63 -4.47
CA ILE A 131 -15.89 0.34 -3.55
C ILE A 131 -17.40 0.24 -3.65
N TYR A 132 -18.08 0.07 -2.53
CA TYR A 132 -19.52 0.24 -2.46
C TYR A 132 -19.82 1.69 -2.09
N ASP A 133 -20.21 2.48 -3.10
CA ASP A 133 -20.45 3.92 -2.96
C ASP A 133 -21.94 4.18 -2.66
N LYS A 134 -22.27 4.47 -1.39
CA LYS A 134 -23.63 4.77 -0.96
C LYS A 134 -24.12 6.17 -1.34
N ASP A 135 -23.21 7.06 -1.75
CA ASP A 135 -23.51 8.44 -2.15
C ASP A 135 -24.01 8.54 -3.61
N THR A 136 -24.12 7.41 -4.31
CA THR A 136 -24.66 7.39 -5.66
C THR A 136 -26.17 7.57 -5.62
N VAL A 137 -26.67 8.65 -6.21
CA VAL A 137 -28.10 8.78 -6.49
C VAL A 137 -28.40 7.86 -7.69
N ALA A 138 -28.72 6.60 -7.41
CA ALA A 138 -29.17 5.67 -8.42
C ALA A 138 -30.55 6.09 -8.91
N ILE A 139 -30.63 6.70 -10.10
CA ILE A 139 -31.90 6.85 -10.83
C ILE A 139 -31.93 5.71 -11.85
N PRO A 140 -32.75 4.67 -11.66
CA PRO A 140 -32.84 3.57 -12.61
C PRO A 140 -33.16 4.08 -14.03
N GLY A 141 -32.32 3.78 -14.99
CA GLY A 141 -32.59 3.95 -16.42
C GLY A 141 -32.28 5.31 -17.03
N THR A 142 -31.62 6.23 -16.33
CA THR A 142 -31.28 7.52 -16.91
C THR A 142 -29.84 7.92 -16.63
N SER A 143 -29.01 7.99 -17.67
CA SER A 143 -27.76 8.74 -17.63
C SER A 143 -28.11 10.23 -17.67
N ARG A 144 -28.13 10.89 -16.53
CA ARG A 144 -28.29 12.35 -16.50
C ARG A 144 -26.94 13.00 -16.29
N VAL A 145 -26.62 13.93 -17.15
CA VAL A 145 -25.53 14.89 -16.94
C VAL A 145 -26.06 15.92 -15.97
N SER A 146 -25.49 16.03 -14.77
CA SER A 146 -25.74 17.11 -13.83
C SER A 146 -25.33 18.45 -14.46
N GLU A 147 -25.93 19.55 -14.06
CA GLU A 147 -25.57 20.91 -14.48
C GLU A 147 -24.09 21.23 -14.30
N ASN A 148 -23.38 20.48 -13.43
CA ASN A 148 -21.94 20.54 -13.22
C ASN A 148 -21.14 19.50 -14.02
N LYS A 149 -21.67 18.94 -15.11
CA LYS A 149 -21.03 17.88 -15.93
C LYS A 149 -20.68 16.60 -15.16
N GLN A 150 -21.33 16.32 -14.05
CA GLN A 150 -21.20 15.04 -13.37
C GLN A 150 -22.20 14.05 -13.96
N THR A 151 -21.70 12.95 -14.50
CA THR A 151 -22.54 11.84 -14.94
C THR A 151 -23.17 11.20 -13.71
N LEU A 152 -24.50 11.22 -13.59
CA LEU A 152 -25.20 10.50 -12.53
C LEU A 152 -24.99 9.00 -12.73
N ARG A 153 -24.35 8.38 -11.76
CA ARG A 153 -24.06 6.95 -11.77
C ARG A 153 -25.31 6.15 -11.47
N THR A 154 -25.48 5.06 -12.17
CA THR A 154 -26.62 4.14 -11.99
C THR A 154 -26.31 2.96 -11.09
N ASN A 155 -25.03 2.78 -10.68
CA ASN A 155 -24.57 1.67 -9.89
C ASN A 155 -23.76 2.13 -8.68
N ASN A 156 -23.98 1.51 -7.52
CA ASN A 156 -23.25 1.72 -6.29
C ASN A 156 -21.93 0.95 -6.26
N ASP A 157 -21.84 -0.15 -7.02
CA ASP A 157 -20.64 -0.96 -7.11
C ASP A 157 -19.67 -0.35 -8.09
N ARG A 158 -18.55 0.12 -7.58
CA ARG A 158 -17.50 0.77 -8.35
C ARG A 158 -16.23 -0.04 -8.27
N TYR A 159 -15.56 -0.24 -9.37
CA TYR A 159 -14.34 -1.03 -9.39
C TYR A 159 -13.32 -0.56 -10.42
N TRP A 160 -12.08 -0.89 -10.13
CA TRP A 160 -10.93 -0.63 -10.98
C TRP A 160 -10.05 -1.87 -11.01
N LEU A 161 -9.86 -2.42 -12.20
CA LEU A 161 -9.00 -3.57 -12.47
C LEU A 161 -7.79 -3.10 -13.26
N ARG A 162 -6.61 -3.48 -12.80
CA ARG A 162 -5.34 -3.15 -13.44
C ARG A 162 -4.44 -4.37 -13.48
N GLY A 163 -3.63 -4.45 -14.52
CA GLY A 163 -2.65 -5.50 -14.62
C GLY A 163 -1.52 -5.14 -15.56
N MET A 164 -0.33 -5.52 -15.16
CA MET A 164 0.87 -5.42 -16.00
C MET A 164 1.62 -6.73 -15.92
N ALA A 165 2.02 -7.25 -17.07
CA ALA A 165 2.88 -8.41 -17.13
C ALA A 165 3.91 -8.21 -18.25
N ASP A 166 5.17 -8.47 -17.93
CA ASP A 166 6.29 -8.43 -18.88
C ASP A 166 7.17 -9.65 -18.62
N GLY A 167 7.48 -10.40 -19.66
CA GLY A 167 8.28 -11.62 -19.51
C GLY A 167 8.45 -12.38 -20.81
N PHE A 168 8.97 -13.61 -20.68
CA PHE A 168 9.18 -14.53 -21.80
C PHE A 168 8.29 -15.77 -21.66
N LEU A 169 7.83 -16.32 -22.77
CA LEU A 169 7.04 -17.54 -22.82
C LEU A 169 7.94 -18.76 -22.61
N GLY A 170 8.04 -19.22 -21.37
CA GLY A 170 8.90 -20.34 -21.02
C GLY A 170 10.38 -20.09 -21.33
N ALA A 171 11.09 -21.10 -21.86
CA ALA A 171 12.48 -20.96 -22.32
C ALA A 171 12.63 -20.35 -23.73
N SER A 172 11.56 -19.72 -24.25
CA SER A 172 11.57 -19.18 -25.61
C SER A 172 12.14 -17.75 -25.64
N THR A 173 12.49 -17.28 -26.85
CA THR A 173 12.87 -15.90 -27.10
C THR A 173 11.68 -14.96 -27.27
N TRP A 174 10.44 -15.48 -27.18
CA TRP A 174 9.22 -14.71 -27.35
C TRP A 174 8.90 -13.91 -26.08
N ARG A 175 9.03 -12.59 -26.18
CA ARG A 175 8.67 -11.68 -25.10
C ARG A 175 7.20 -11.29 -25.22
N TYR A 176 6.47 -11.37 -24.11
CA TYR A 176 5.14 -10.81 -23.99
C TYR A 176 5.15 -9.58 -23.08
N ARG A 177 4.30 -8.62 -23.41
CA ARG A 177 4.00 -7.47 -22.57
C ARG A 177 2.50 -7.21 -22.61
N SER A 178 1.88 -7.16 -21.44
CA SER A 178 0.46 -6.90 -21.26
C SER A 178 0.25 -5.73 -20.31
N ASN A 179 -0.72 -4.88 -20.63
CA ASN A 179 -1.18 -3.81 -19.76
C ASN A 179 -2.70 -3.77 -19.83
N ILE A 180 -3.36 -3.94 -18.68
CA ILE A 180 -4.81 -3.94 -18.52
C ILE A 180 -5.17 -2.79 -17.59
N ASP A 181 -6.10 -1.95 -18.01
CA ASP A 181 -6.64 -0.84 -17.21
C ASP A 181 -8.13 -0.72 -17.51
N TYR A 182 -8.98 -1.13 -16.57
CA TYR A 182 -10.42 -1.15 -16.75
C TYR A 182 -11.13 -0.58 -15.53
N VAL A 183 -11.93 0.45 -15.72
CA VAL A 183 -12.70 1.14 -14.66
C VAL A 183 -14.20 0.98 -14.90
N SER A 184 -14.97 0.91 -13.82
CA SER A 184 -16.43 0.80 -13.86
C SER A 184 -17.10 2.06 -14.40
N ASP A 185 -16.51 3.22 -14.15
CA ASP A 185 -17.04 4.51 -14.54
C ASP A 185 -15.93 5.57 -14.74
N GLN A 186 -16.22 6.60 -15.53
CA GLN A 186 -15.27 7.65 -15.89
C GLN A 186 -14.85 8.54 -14.70
N ASP A 187 -15.68 8.63 -13.67
CA ASP A 187 -15.42 9.45 -12.50
C ASP A 187 -14.57 8.75 -11.46
N PHE A 188 -14.42 7.42 -11.53
CA PHE A 188 -13.66 6.64 -10.58
C PHE A 188 -12.25 7.19 -10.36
N LEU A 189 -11.50 7.40 -11.45
CA LEU A 189 -10.12 7.89 -11.38
C LEU A 189 -10.01 9.33 -10.87
N ARG A 190 -11.04 10.14 -11.12
CA ARG A 190 -11.08 11.52 -10.63
C ARG A 190 -11.33 11.60 -9.12
N GLU A 191 -12.12 10.67 -8.59
CA GLU A 191 -12.52 10.64 -7.19
C GLU A 191 -11.55 9.82 -6.32
N PHE A 192 -10.98 8.75 -6.87
CA PHE A 192 -10.15 7.78 -6.17
C PHE A 192 -8.75 7.60 -6.78
N ASN A 193 -8.18 8.64 -7.38
CA ASN A 193 -6.84 8.59 -7.98
C ASN A 193 -5.71 8.30 -6.97
N GLN A 194 -5.97 8.48 -5.68
CA GLN A 194 -5.10 8.11 -4.57
C GLN A 194 -5.69 6.87 -3.86
N GLY A 195 -5.71 5.76 -4.56
CA GLY A 195 -6.13 4.49 -3.96
C GLY A 195 -5.05 3.92 -3.04
N PRO A 196 -5.42 2.98 -2.15
CA PRO A 196 -4.47 2.31 -1.26
C PRO A 196 -3.37 1.54 -2.00
N THR A 197 -3.55 1.26 -3.27
CA THR A 197 -2.54 0.64 -4.14
C THR A 197 -1.43 1.60 -4.59
N GLY A 198 -1.41 2.83 -4.06
CA GLY A 198 -0.29 3.76 -4.21
C GLY A 198 0.01 4.24 -5.64
N PHE A 199 -0.93 4.09 -6.57
CA PHE A 199 -0.73 4.53 -7.95
C PHE A 199 -1.12 5.98 -8.10
N ASP A 200 -0.09 6.81 -8.14
CA ASP A 200 -0.20 8.17 -8.59
C ASP A 200 -0.45 8.19 -10.11
N ARG A 201 -1.32 9.08 -10.55
CA ARG A 201 -1.67 9.33 -11.96
C ARG A 201 -0.44 9.59 -12.84
N THR A 202 0.63 10.15 -12.26
CA THR A 202 1.93 10.37 -12.89
C THR A 202 2.67 9.05 -13.17
N ARG A 203 2.53 8.07 -12.30
CA ARG A 203 3.18 6.78 -12.44
C ARG A 203 2.50 5.91 -13.52
N ASP A 204 1.19 5.97 -13.60
CA ASP A 204 0.40 5.28 -14.65
C ASP A 204 0.70 5.84 -16.06
N ASN A 205 1.01 7.14 -16.17
CA ASN A 205 1.43 7.73 -17.44
C ASN A 205 2.84 7.30 -17.87
N LEU A 206 3.74 7.04 -16.94
CA LEU A 206 5.09 6.53 -17.25
C LEU A 206 5.06 5.10 -17.81
N PHE A 207 4.11 4.28 -17.40
CA PHE A 207 3.97 2.90 -17.88
C PHE A 207 3.26 2.80 -19.25
N ARG A 208 2.53 3.81 -19.66
CA ARG A 208 1.91 3.89 -21.00
C ARG A 208 2.88 4.33 -22.10
N MET A 209 4.05 4.80 -21.73
CA MET A 209 5.05 5.32 -22.67
C MET A 209 6.14 4.33 -23.10
N PHE A 210 6.07 3.07 -22.62
CA PHE A 210 7.08 2.05 -22.99
C PHE A 210 6.47 0.83 -23.59
#